data_c5c640a3dcac72a8fcbfb9b800e9a5ee
#
_entry.id   c5c640a3dcac72a8fcbfb9b800e9a5ee
#
_cell.length_a   1.000
_cell.length_b   1.000
_cell.length_c   1.000
_cell.angle_alpha   90.00
_cell.angle_beta   90.00
_cell.angle_gamma   90.00
#
_symmetry.space_group_name_H-M   'P 1'
#
loop_
_entity.id
_entity.type
_entity.pdbx_description
1 polymer ?
#
loop_
_entity_poly.entity_id
_entity_poly.type
_entity_poly.pdbx_seq_one_letter_code
_entity_poly.pdbx_strand_id
1 'polypeptide(L)'
;MKNVLIICAMKKEAIRIAERLKLEEIEENLFKSTKCKHMEEEKYNKNNKDSNITLLITGIGKQLTAINLTQFLCRNEKPDLIINIGYAGSTDIQVGKWVNISRVYNYEWEIPGEEKYVMLAGGSQKLELLDNSEIEKVECYSSESFVSETDIEEHVAFDMELHSISLLCEMYEIPLISLKKISDNLSLDKYYENLEEKEVFELESCLDYLDLN
;
A
#
# COMPACT_ATOMS: atom_id res chain seq x y z
N MET A 1 -7.02 -19.49 9.47
CA MET A 1 -6.95 -18.05 9.81
C MET A 1 -5.84 -17.44 8.96
N LYS A 2 -6.11 -16.43 8.18
CA LYS A 2 -5.13 -15.82 7.26
C LYS A 2 -4.49 -14.61 7.96
N ASN A 3 -3.15 -14.55 8.02
CA ASN A 3 -2.43 -13.41 8.58
C ASN A 3 -2.24 -12.35 7.50
N VAL A 4 -2.90 -11.21 7.62
CA VAL A 4 -2.83 -10.10 6.66
C VAL A 4 -2.08 -8.94 7.28
N LEU A 5 -1.07 -8.43 6.58
CA LEU A 5 -0.36 -7.21 6.92
C LEU A 5 -0.79 -6.08 5.99
N ILE A 6 -1.41 -5.04 6.54
CA ILE A 6 -1.68 -3.79 5.83
C ILE A 6 -0.50 -2.85 6.05
N ILE A 7 -0.02 -2.21 4.99
CA ILE A 7 1.08 -1.24 5.03
C ILE A 7 0.58 0.11 4.53
N CYS A 8 0.82 1.15 5.34
CA CYS A 8 0.66 2.56 4.99
C CYS A 8 1.97 3.31 5.25
N ALA A 9 2.24 4.38 4.51
CA ALA A 9 3.43 5.19 4.73
C ALA A 9 3.27 6.15 5.92
N MET A 10 2.06 6.68 6.12
CA MET A 10 1.81 7.77 7.07
C MET A 10 0.69 7.43 8.06
N LYS A 11 0.79 8.03 9.27
CA LYS A 11 -0.26 7.86 10.31
C LYS A 11 -1.64 8.34 9.83
N LYS A 12 -1.69 9.42 9.07
CA LYS A 12 -2.95 9.95 8.53
C LYS A 12 -3.62 9.02 7.50
N GLU A 13 -2.86 8.20 6.80
CA GLU A 13 -3.38 7.16 5.92
C GLU A 13 -3.95 5.98 6.71
N ALA A 14 -3.26 5.62 7.78
CA ALA A 14 -3.51 4.42 8.56
C ALA A 14 -4.67 4.55 9.55
N ILE A 15 -4.87 5.75 10.17
CA ILE A 15 -5.72 5.89 11.36
C ILE A 15 -7.17 5.49 11.08
N ARG A 16 -7.76 5.93 9.98
CA ARG A 16 -9.15 5.59 9.64
C ARG A 16 -9.32 4.12 9.25
N ILE A 17 -8.30 3.52 8.61
CA ILE A 17 -8.29 2.08 8.32
C ILE A 17 -8.26 1.30 9.63
N ALA A 18 -7.40 1.71 10.58
CA ALA A 18 -7.31 1.09 11.89
C ALA A 18 -8.62 1.22 12.68
N GLU A 19 -9.26 2.41 12.68
CA GLU A 19 -10.55 2.65 13.32
C GLU A 19 -11.66 1.76 12.72
N ARG A 20 -11.76 1.71 11.39
CA ARG A 20 -12.77 0.90 10.71
C ARG A 20 -12.62 -0.60 10.96
N LEU A 21 -11.36 -1.08 11.01
CA LEU A 21 -11.03 -2.47 11.32
C LEU A 21 -10.94 -2.75 12.84
N LYS A 22 -11.18 -1.74 13.71
CA LYS A 22 -11.10 -1.84 15.17
C LYS A 22 -9.75 -2.39 15.64
N LEU A 23 -8.66 -1.88 15.05
CA LEU A 23 -7.31 -2.21 15.45
C LEU A 23 -6.86 -1.27 16.57
N GLU A 24 -6.09 -1.78 17.52
CA GLU A 24 -5.48 -1.01 18.59
C GLU A 24 -3.98 -0.84 18.36
N GLU A 25 -3.43 0.34 18.64
CA GLU A 25 -1.99 0.60 18.58
C GLU A 25 -1.32 -0.14 19.75
N ILE A 26 -0.53 -1.17 19.43
CA ILE A 26 0.15 -2.04 20.40
C ILE A 26 1.61 -1.62 20.62
N GLU A 27 2.23 -1.01 19.64
CA GLU A 27 3.55 -0.38 19.63
C GLU A 27 3.50 0.84 18.72
N GLU A 28 4.48 1.73 18.82
CA GLU A 28 4.57 2.88 17.92
C GLU A 28 4.50 2.42 16.45
N ASN A 29 3.54 2.96 15.69
CA ASN A 29 3.31 2.64 14.28
C ASN A 29 2.84 1.19 13.98
N LEU A 30 2.42 0.43 14.99
CA LEU A 30 1.94 -0.95 14.82
C LEU A 30 0.58 -1.16 15.46
N PHE A 31 -0.41 -1.56 14.67
CA PHE A 31 -1.79 -1.80 15.09
C PHE A 31 -2.17 -3.25 14.87
N LYS A 32 -2.90 -3.85 15.79
CA LYS A 32 -3.41 -5.22 15.68
C LYS A 32 -4.86 -5.33 16.12
N SER A 33 -5.57 -6.32 15.57
CA SER A 33 -6.87 -6.70 16.10
C SER A 33 -6.70 -7.28 17.51
N THR A 34 -7.34 -6.65 18.50
CA THR A 34 -7.41 -7.23 19.84
C THR A 34 -8.50 -8.27 19.86
N LYS A 35 -8.11 -9.54 20.01
CA LYS A 35 -9.08 -10.57 20.40
C LYS A 35 -9.56 -10.22 21.80
N CYS A 36 -10.83 -9.82 21.93
CA CYS A 36 -11.47 -9.68 23.23
C CYS A 36 -11.34 -11.01 23.98
N LYS A 37 -10.46 -11.06 25.00
CA LYS A 37 -10.28 -12.24 25.88
C LYS A 37 -11.50 -12.56 26.77
N HIS A 38 -12.60 -11.79 26.64
CA HIS A 38 -13.80 -11.92 27.45
C HIS A 38 -15.07 -11.71 26.59
N MET A 39 -15.38 -12.66 25.74
CA MET A 39 -16.77 -12.93 25.37
C MET A 39 -16.94 -14.43 25.26
N GLU A 40 -17.65 -14.96 26.26
CA GLU A 40 -18.20 -16.31 26.29
C GLU A 40 -19.05 -16.56 25.03
N GLU A 41 -19.00 -17.77 24.55
CA GLU A 41 -19.69 -18.37 23.41
C GLU A 41 -21.15 -17.90 23.25
N GLU A 42 -21.41 -16.78 22.54
CA GLU A 42 -22.74 -16.56 22.00
C GLU A 42 -22.70 -15.93 20.61
N LYS A 43 -23.08 -16.79 19.64
CA LYS A 43 -23.47 -16.46 18.27
C LYS A 43 -22.39 -15.91 17.33
N TYR A 44 -21.42 -16.72 17.00
CA TYR A 44 -20.60 -16.53 15.81
C TYR A 44 -21.45 -16.66 14.55
N ASN A 45 -21.54 -15.55 13.81
CA ASN A 45 -22.06 -15.53 12.46
C ASN A 45 -21.06 -16.27 11.56
N LYS A 46 -21.45 -17.39 10.97
CA LYS A 46 -20.60 -18.35 10.24
C LYS A 46 -19.92 -17.81 8.95
N ASN A 47 -19.99 -16.51 8.67
CA ASN A 47 -19.50 -15.90 7.44
C ASN A 47 -18.26 -15.00 7.60
N ASN A 48 -17.76 -14.76 8.82
CA ASN A 48 -16.48 -14.06 8.98
C ASN A 48 -15.33 -15.05 8.84
N LYS A 49 -14.60 -15.00 7.74
CA LYS A 49 -13.26 -15.61 7.62
C LYS A 49 -12.39 -14.96 8.69
N ASP A 50 -12.03 -15.70 9.73
CA ASP A 50 -11.13 -15.27 10.81
C ASP A 50 -9.77 -14.85 10.22
N SER A 51 -9.61 -13.60 9.86
CA SER A 51 -8.34 -13.05 9.44
C SER A 51 -7.69 -12.29 10.60
N ASN A 52 -6.43 -12.57 10.86
CA ASN A 52 -5.63 -11.83 11.83
C ASN A 52 -5.01 -10.63 11.09
N ILE A 53 -5.52 -9.42 11.34
CA ILE A 53 -5.09 -8.21 10.63
C ILE A 53 -4.10 -7.44 11.51
N THR A 54 -2.97 -7.11 10.91
CA THR A 54 -1.96 -6.20 11.45
C THR A 54 -1.82 -5.02 10.49
N LEU A 55 -1.67 -3.80 11.00
CA LEU A 55 -1.38 -2.61 10.22
C LEU A 55 -0.06 -2.00 10.69
N LEU A 56 0.85 -1.76 9.76
CA LEU A 56 2.18 -1.18 9.96
C LEU A 56 2.30 0.15 9.22
N ILE A 57 2.80 1.17 9.92
CA ILE A 57 3.19 2.45 9.32
C ILE A 57 4.70 2.40 9.11
N THR A 58 5.12 2.50 7.84
CA THR A 58 6.54 2.30 7.46
C THR A 58 7.35 3.59 7.40
N GLY A 59 6.71 4.76 7.36
CA GLY A 59 7.36 6.03 7.02
C GLY A 59 7.42 6.24 5.50
N ILE A 60 7.73 7.48 5.12
CA ILE A 60 7.76 7.92 3.72
C ILE A 60 9.11 7.58 3.09
N GLY A 61 9.09 7.12 1.84
CA GLY A 61 10.26 6.82 1.04
C GLY A 61 10.70 5.37 1.10
N LYS A 62 11.40 4.94 0.05
CA LYS A 62 11.84 3.55 -0.14
C LYS A 62 12.74 3.05 0.99
N GLN A 63 13.63 3.91 1.50
CA GLN A 63 14.61 3.52 2.51
C GLN A 63 13.96 3.23 3.87
N LEU A 64 13.13 4.15 4.38
CA LEU A 64 12.43 3.94 5.66
C LEU A 64 11.50 2.74 5.58
N THR A 65 10.78 2.60 4.48
CA THR A 65 9.90 1.47 4.23
C THR A 65 10.67 0.15 4.26
N ALA A 66 11.81 0.06 3.57
CA ALA A 66 12.64 -1.14 3.57
C ALA A 66 13.14 -1.50 4.98
N ILE A 67 13.61 -0.51 5.76
CA ILE A 67 14.10 -0.72 7.12
C ILE A 67 12.99 -1.23 8.04
N ASN A 68 11.86 -0.51 8.09
CA ASN A 68 10.79 -0.81 9.04
C ASN A 68 10.04 -2.11 8.69
N LEU A 69 9.80 -2.37 7.40
CA LEU A 69 9.19 -3.63 6.97
C LEU A 69 10.14 -4.82 7.21
N THR A 70 11.44 -4.69 6.94
CA THR A 70 12.41 -5.75 7.26
C THR A 70 12.44 -6.04 8.76
N GLN A 71 12.46 -4.99 9.59
CA GLN A 71 12.44 -5.15 11.04
C GLN A 71 11.18 -5.87 11.51
N PHE A 72 10.01 -5.55 10.93
CA PHE A 72 8.76 -6.23 11.22
C PHE A 72 8.81 -7.70 10.82
N LEU A 73 9.24 -8.01 9.58
CA LEU A 73 9.31 -9.39 9.07
C LEU A 73 10.31 -10.27 9.84
N CYS A 74 11.38 -9.68 10.37
CA CYS A 74 12.36 -10.42 11.20
C CYS A 74 11.85 -10.72 12.63
N ARG A 75 10.87 -9.97 13.15
CA ARG A 75 10.39 -10.08 14.54
C ARG A 75 9.04 -10.75 14.68
N ASN A 76 8.29 -10.87 13.61
CA ASN A 76 6.94 -11.40 13.59
C ASN A 76 6.82 -12.61 12.68
N GLU A 77 5.71 -13.34 12.83
CA GLU A 77 5.37 -14.41 11.89
C GLU A 77 5.17 -13.83 10.48
N LYS A 78 5.61 -14.59 9.48
CA LYS A 78 5.44 -14.22 8.06
C LYS A 78 3.96 -14.05 7.73
N PRO A 79 3.54 -12.90 7.17
CA PRO A 79 2.17 -12.74 6.70
C PRO A 79 1.85 -13.66 5.51
N ASP A 80 0.60 -14.08 5.39
CA ASP A 80 0.10 -14.81 4.22
C ASP A 80 -0.19 -13.87 3.03
N LEU A 81 -0.37 -12.57 3.32
CA LEU A 81 -0.65 -11.52 2.34
C LEU A 81 -0.21 -10.17 2.90
N ILE A 82 0.43 -9.37 2.06
CA ILE A 82 0.66 -7.95 2.30
C ILE A 82 -0.26 -7.13 1.40
N ILE A 83 -0.90 -6.09 1.97
CA ILE A 83 -1.72 -5.13 1.26
C ILE A 83 -1.15 -3.74 1.51
N ASN A 84 -0.61 -3.11 0.47
CA ASN A 84 -0.18 -1.72 0.54
C ASN A 84 -1.34 -0.79 0.16
N ILE A 85 -1.63 0.17 1.02
CA ILE A 85 -2.68 1.17 0.83
C ILE A 85 -2.05 2.55 1.05
N GLY A 86 -2.29 3.48 0.13
CA GLY A 86 -1.77 4.83 0.24
C GLY A 86 -2.15 5.71 -0.93
N TYR A 87 -1.56 6.89 -0.98
CA TYR A 87 -1.72 7.84 -2.07
C TYR A 87 -0.68 7.63 -3.17
N ALA A 88 -1.01 8.12 -4.36
CA ALA A 88 -0.10 8.22 -5.49
C ALA A 88 -0.45 9.44 -6.35
N GLY A 89 0.55 10.05 -6.98
CA GLY A 89 0.36 11.02 -8.05
C GLY A 89 0.13 10.32 -9.40
N SER A 90 -0.39 11.05 -10.38
CA SER A 90 -0.49 10.59 -11.78
C SER A 90 -0.52 11.76 -12.74
N THR A 91 -0.06 11.56 -13.96
CA THR A 91 -0.11 12.61 -15.00
C THR A 91 -1.53 12.84 -15.51
N ASP A 92 -2.37 11.81 -15.59
CA ASP A 92 -3.63 11.82 -16.34
C ASP A 92 -4.79 11.09 -15.66
N ILE A 93 -4.55 10.29 -14.61
CA ILE A 93 -5.61 9.64 -13.85
C ILE A 93 -6.30 10.69 -12.95
N GLN A 94 -7.62 10.67 -12.96
CA GLN A 94 -8.41 11.62 -12.18
C GLN A 94 -8.15 11.51 -10.68
N VAL A 95 -7.90 12.63 -10.00
CA VAL A 95 -7.79 12.72 -8.54
C VAL A 95 -9.03 12.13 -7.86
N GLY A 96 -8.80 11.38 -6.78
CA GLY A 96 -9.82 10.68 -6.01
C GLY A 96 -10.14 9.26 -6.51
N LYS A 97 -9.70 8.87 -7.71
CA LYS A 97 -9.87 7.50 -8.20
C LYS A 97 -8.96 6.51 -7.47
N TRP A 98 -9.48 5.30 -7.26
CA TRP A 98 -8.71 4.14 -6.85
C TRP A 98 -8.12 3.42 -8.05
N VAL A 99 -6.87 2.98 -7.91
CA VAL A 99 -6.17 2.13 -8.87
C VAL A 99 -5.55 0.92 -8.17
N ASN A 100 -5.54 -0.22 -8.86
CA ASN A 100 -4.85 -1.43 -8.43
C ASN A 100 -3.54 -1.56 -9.21
N ILE A 101 -2.43 -1.60 -8.51
CA ILE A 101 -1.12 -1.63 -9.15
C ILE A 101 -0.78 -3.03 -9.64
N SER A 102 -0.54 -3.14 -10.94
CA SER A 102 -0.20 -4.41 -11.62
C SER A 102 1.31 -4.70 -11.65
N ARG A 103 2.10 -3.64 -11.70
CA ARG A 103 3.57 -3.68 -11.73
C ARG A 103 4.14 -2.42 -11.11
N VAL A 104 5.27 -2.55 -10.45
CA VAL A 104 6.02 -1.41 -9.92
C VAL A 104 7.43 -1.39 -10.46
N TYR A 105 7.91 -0.18 -10.76
CA TYR A 105 9.28 0.11 -11.23
C TYR A 105 10.01 0.99 -10.21
N ASN A 106 11.35 0.84 -10.17
CA ASN A 106 12.21 1.78 -9.47
C ASN A 106 12.49 2.98 -10.38
N TYR A 107 11.94 4.14 -10.06
CA TYR A 107 12.03 5.34 -10.90
C TYR A 107 13.47 5.83 -11.12
N GLU A 108 14.34 5.70 -10.11
CA GLU A 108 15.74 6.11 -10.21
C GLU A 108 16.64 5.04 -10.83
N TRP A 109 16.09 3.88 -11.21
CA TRP A 109 16.92 2.82 -11.74
C TRP A 109 17.36 3.10 -13.17
N GLU A 110 18.64 3.40 -13.35
CA GLU A 110 19.24 3.64 -14.64
C GLU A 110 20.68 3.09 -14.66
N ILE A 111 20.95 2.13 -15.53
CA ILE A 111 22.30 1.62 -15.78
C ILE A 111 22.69 1.94 -17.22
N PRO A 112 23.80 2.63 -17.46
CA PRO A 112 24.24 2.95 -18.83
C PRO A 112 24.34 1.70 -19.72
N GLY A 113 23.62 1.70 -20.83
CA GLY A 113 23.60 0.59 -21.80
C GLY A 113 22.55 -0.48 -21.54
N GLU A 114 21.75 -0.36 -20.47
CA GLU A 114 20.58 -1.20 -20.20
C GLU A 114 19.28 -0.43 -20.44
N GLU A 115 18.18 -1.17 -20.56
CA GLU A 115 16.85 -0.57 -20.67
C GLU A 115 16.48 0.12 -19.36
N LYS A 116 16.05 1.37 -19.42
CA LYS A 116 15.69 2.18 -18.27
C LYS A 116 14.49 1.56 -17.56
N TYR A 117 14.52 1.54 -16.23
CA TYR A 117 13.50 0.99 -15.33
C TYR A 117 13.29 -0.54 -15.37
N VAL A 118 13.81 -1.26 -16.36
CA VAL A 118 13.61 -2.72 -16.49
C VAL A 118 14.92 -3.44 -16.18
N MET A 119 14.89 -4.31 -15.16
CA MET A 119 16.05 -5.08 -14.77
C MET A 119 15.74 -6.52 -14.42
N LEU A 120 16.78 -7.35 -14.60
CA LEU A 120 16.76 -8.77 -14.24
C LEU A 120 16.64 -9.01 -12.74
N ALA A 121 17.00 -8.02 -11.90
CA ALA A 121 16.87 -8.12 -10.44
C ALA A 121 16.60 -6.73 -9.85
N GLY A 122 15.40 -6.49 -9.36
CA GLY A 122 15.07 -5.34 -8.56
C GLY A 122 14.63 -4.06 -9.30
N GLY A 123 14.61 -4.03 -10.63
CA GLY A 123 14.16 -2.87 -11.42
C GLY A 123 12.65 -2.78 -11.56
N SER A 124 11.97 -3.91 -11.73
CA SER A 124 10.49 -3.97 -11.76
C SER A 124 9.96 -5.26 -11.15
N GLN A 125 8.77 -5.17 -10.53
CA GLN A 125 8.10 -6.29 -9.87
C GLN A 125 6.64 -6.36 -10.29
N LYS A 126 6.16 -7.58 -10.57
CA LYS A 126 4.74 -7.85 -10.85
C LYS A 126 4.01 -8.13 -9.55
N LEU A 127 2.83 -7.52 -9.36
CA LEU A 127 2.01 -7.66 -8.17
C LEU A 127 0.80 -8.56 -8.40
N GLU A 128 0.24 -9.08 -7.31
CA GLU A 128 -1.08 -9.72 -7.33
C GLU A 128 -2.16 -8.67 -7.60
N LEU A 129 -3.21 -9.07 -8.27
CA LEU A 129 -4.31 -8.18 -8.62
C LEU A 129 -5.57 -8.57 -7.86
N LEU A 130 -6.31 -7.56 -7.41
CA LEU A 130 -7.68 -7.78 -6.98
C LEU A 130 -8.54 -8.20 -8.18
N ASP A 131 -9.38 -9.19 -7.96
CA ASP A 131 -10.40 -9.57 -8.93
C ASP A 131 -11.63 -8.66 -8.80
N ASN A 132 -11.42 -7.38 -9.11
CA ASN A 132 -12.45 -6.35 -9.13
C ASN A 132 -12.35 -5.55 -10.42
N SER A 133 -13.40 -5.63 -11.24
CA SER A 133 -13.47 -4.94 -12.53
C SER A 133 -13.75 -3.43 -12.43
N GLU A 134 -14.15 -2.94 -11.25
CA GLU A 134 -14.45 -1.52 -11.02
C GLU A 134 -13.18 -0.69 -10.77
N ILE A 135 -12.08 -1.35 -10.37
CA ILE A 135 -10.81 -0.68 -10.10
C ILE A 135 -9.87 -0.86 -11.29
N GLU A 136 -9.43 0.26 -11.83
CA GLU A 136 -8.50 0.28 -12.95
C GLU A 136 -7.15 -0.30 -12.56
N LYS A 137 -6.54 -1.08 -13.47
CA LYS A 137 -5.23 -1.69 -13.30
C LYS A 137 -4.19 -0.85 -14.01
N VAL A 138 -3.24 -0.28 -13.24
CA VAL A 138 -2.18 0.58 -13.76
C VAL A 138 -0.81 0.11 -13.30
N GLU A 139 0.25 0.61 -13.93
CA GLU A 139 1.62 0.45 -13.46
C GLU A 139 2.01 1.62 -12.56
N CYS A 140 3.04 1.43 -11.72
CA CYS A 140 3.50 2.43 -10.76
C CYS A 140 5.02 2.61 -10.84
N TYR A 141 5.47 3.83 -10.73
CA TYR A 141 6.88 4.17 -10.56
C TYR A 141 7.11 4.69 -9.14
N SER A 142 7.96 3.99 -8.39
CA SER A 142 8.32 4.40 -7.03
C SER A 142 9.61 5.19 -7.03
N SER A 143 9.55 6.44 -6.51
CA SER A 143 10.68 7.35 -6.38
C SER A 143 11.03 7.61 -4.92
N GLU A 144 12.29 7.95 -4.63
CA GLU A 144 12.68 8.42 -3.29
C GLU A 144 12.26 9.87 -3.05
N SER A 145 11.93 10.60 -4.11
CA SER A 145 11.49 12.00 -4.06
C SER A 145 10.10 12.15 -4.65
N PHE A 146 9.38 13.20 -4.23
CA PHE A 146 8.13 13.57 -4.89
C PHE A 146 8.39 13.89 -6.37
N VAL A 147 7.71 13.19 -7.27
CA VAL A 147 7.83 13.39 -8.72
C VAL A 147 6.92 14.54 -9.10
N SER A 148 7.51 15.68 -9.49
CA SER A 148 6.79 16.86 -9.96
C SER A 148 6.87 17.05 -11.48
N GLU A 149 7.85 16.41 -12.12
CA GLU A 149 8.05 16.43 -13.57
C GLU A 149 8.53 15.05 -14.02
N THR A 150 8.07 14.58 -15.17
CA THR A 150 8.46 13.29 -15.73
C THR A 150 8.35 13.30 -17.25
N ASP A 151 9.17 12.49 -17.91
CA ASP A 151 9.11 12.17 -19.34
C ASP A 151 8.24 10.93 -19.64
N ILE A 152 7.65 10.34 -18.59
CA ILE A 152 6.73 9.20 -18.71
C ILE A 152 5.35 9.73 -19.07
N GLU A 153 4.90 9.43 -20.27
CA GLU A 153 3.59 9.86 -20.81
C GLU A 153 2.50 8.79 -20.67
N GLU A 154 2.86 7.59 -20.20
CA GLU A 154 1.92 6.49 -20.01
C GLU A 154 0.94 6.78 -18.87
N HIS A 155 -0.19 6.07 -18.91
CA HIS A 155 -1.23 6.08 -17.89
C HIS A 155 -0.79 5.30 -16.64
N VAL A 156 -0.07 5.97 -15.75
CA VAL A 156 0.64 5.35 -14.62
C VAL A 156 0.47 6.14 -13.33
N ALA A 157 0.80 5.48 -12.21
CA ALA A 157 0.86 6.08 -10.90
C ALA A 157 2.32 6.31 -10.45
N PHE A 158 2.53 7.27 -9.55
CA PHE A 158 3.82 7.56 -8.91
C PHE A 158 3.65 7.52 -7.39
N ASP A 159 4.49 6.75 -6.72
CA ASP A 159 4.54 6.69 -5.26
C ASP A 159 5.97 6.77 -4.73
N MET A 160 6.15 6.59 -3.43
CA MET A 160 7.47 6.68 -2.80
C MET A 160 7.89 5.41 -2.05
N GLU A 161 7.11 4.33 -2.02
CA GLU A 161 7.35 3.17 -1.14
C GLU A 161 7.25 1.81 -1.82
N LEU A 162 6.33 1.67 -2.77
CA LEU A 162 5.84 0.36 -3.24
C LEU A 162 6.94 -0.55 -3.79
N HIS A 163 7.95 0.03 -4.47
CA HIS A 163 9.05 -0.77 -4.99
C HIS A 163 9.83 -1.49 -3.89
N SER A 164 10.10 -0.83 -2.76
CA SER A 164 10.77 -1.47 -1.61
C SER A 164 9.91 -2.54 -0.95
N ILE A 165 8.61 -2.31 -0.86
CA ILE A 165 7.66 -3.31 -0.36
C ILE A 165 7.68 -4.53 -1.28
N SER A 166 7.62 -4.32 -2.59
CA SER A 166 7.58 -5.41 -3.58
C SER A 166 8.84 -6.26 -3.59
N LEU A 167 10.03 -5.64 -3.45
CA LEU A 167 11.29 -6.38 -3.33
C LEU A 167 11.32 -7.29 -2.10
N LEU A 168 10.87 -6.78 -0.95
CA LEU A 168 10.79 -7.59 0.27
C LEU A 168 9.75 -8.70 0.14
N CYS A 169 8.61 -8.41 -0.46
CA CYS A 169 7.58 -9.43 -0.73
C CYS A 169 8.12 -10.55 -1.62
N GLU A 170 8.88 -10.23 -2.67
CA GLU A 170 9.54 -11.22 -3.50
C GLU A 170 10.58 -12.05 -2.71
N MET A 171 11.47 -11.39 -1.95
CA MET A 171 12.50 -12.06 -1.15
C MET A 171 11.92 -13.02 -0.11
N TYR A 172 10.79 -12.65 0.49
CA TYR A 172 10.11 -13.47 1.50
C TYR A 172 9.01 -14.36 0.93
N GLU A 173 8.80 -14.35 -0.38
CA GLU A 173 7.73 -15.10 -1.06
C GLU A 173 6.35 -14.81 -0.43
N ILE A 174 6.00 -13.52 -0.31
CA ILE A 174 4.73 -13.06 0.23
C ILE A 174 3.92 -12.41 -0.90
N PRO A 175 2.68 -12.85 -1.15
CA PRO A 175 1.80 -12.17 -2.09
C PRO A 175 1.58 -10.70 -1.70
N LEU A 176 1.60 -9.79 -2.68
CA LEU A 176 1.43 -8.36 -2.50
C LEU A 176 0.32 -7.83 -3.40
N ILE A 177 -0.66 -7.16 -2.78
CA ILE A 177 -1.67 -6.35 -3.46
C ILE A 177 -1.38 -4.88 -3.13
N SER A 178 -1.47 -3.98 -4.10
CA SER A 178 -1.35 -2.54 -3.85
C SER A 178 -2.54 -1.79 -4.42
N LEU A 179 -3.21 -1.04 -3.54
CA LEU A 179 -4.29 -0.11 -3.86
C LEU A 179 -3.81 1.30 -3.58
N LYS A 180 -3.86 2.14 -4.60
CA LYS A 180 -3.50 3.56 -4.50
C LYS A 180 -4.69 4.43 -4.83
N LYS A 181 -4.88 5.50 -4.06
CA LYS A 181 -5.84 6.56 -4.37
C LYS A 181 -5.07 7.73 -4.97
N ILE A 182 -5.47 8.19 -6.14
CA ILE A 182 -4.78 9.30 -6.80
C ILE A 182 -5.06 10.58 -6.02
N SER A 183 -4.00 11.20 -5.51
CA SER A 183 -4.05 12.39 -4.67
C SER A 183 -3.82 13.68 -5.44
N ASP A 184 -3.05 13.63 -6.53
CA ASP A 184 -2.62 14.81 -7.26
C ASP A 184 -2.17 14.47 -8.69
N ASN A 185 -2.01 15.52 -9.50
CA ASN A 185 -1.46 15.42 -10.85
C ASN A 185 -0.02 15.94 -10.89
N LEU A 186 0.87 15.32 -10.10
CA LEU A 186 2.29 15.63 -9.94
C LEU A 186 2.54 17.07 -9.48
N SER A 187 1.62 17.65 -8.71
CA SER A 187 1.73 18.99 -8.14
C SER A 187 1.74 18.92 -6.62
N LEU A 188 2.85 19.33 -6.02
CA LEU A 188 3.01 19.34 -4.57
C LEU A 188 2.00 20.27 -3.89
N ASP A 189 1.70 21.44 -4.49
CA ASP A 189 0.70 22.36 -3.97
C ASP A 189 -0.70 21.72 -4.01
N LYS A 190 -1.06 21.06 -5.12
CA LYS A 190 -2.33 20.34 -5.24
C LYS A 190 -2.39 19.14 -4.33
N TYR A 191 -1.29 18.44 -4.13
CA TYR A 191 -1.22 17.38 -3.11
C TYR A 191 -1.63 17.91 -1.74
N TYR A 192 -1.04 19.03 -1.28
CA TYR A 192 -1.40 19.62 0.03
C TYR A 192 -2.83 20.18 0.07
N GLU A 193 -3.29 20.86 -0.98
CA GLU A 193 -4.67 21.34 -1.08
C GLU A 193 -5.68 20.18 -0.99
N ASN A 194 -5.47 19.14 -1.79
CA ASN A 194 -6.34 17.95 -1.81
C ASN A 194 -6.30 17.18 -0.51
N LEU A 195 -5.19 17.25 0.23
CA LEU A 195 -5.06 16.70 1.56
C LEU A 195 -6.02 17.34 2.59
N GLU A 196 -6.53 18.50 2.37
CA GLU A 196 -7.52 19.17 3.23
C GLU A 196 -8.97 18.82 2.82
N GLU A 197 -9.20 18.28 1.62
CA GLU A 197 -10.52 17.86 1.14
C GLU A 197 -10.86 16.46 1.63
N LYS A 198 -11.93 16.32 2.43
CA LYS A 198 -12.33 15.05 3.07
C LYS A 198 -12.50 13.88 2.11
N GLU A 199 -13.00 14.12 0.90
CA GLU A 199 -13.30 13.06 -0.07
C GLU A 199 -12.05 12.40 -0.67
N VAL A 200 -10.94 13.13 -0.78
CA VAL A 200 -9.66 12.57 -1.24
C VAL A 200 -9.02 11.70 -0.17
N PHE A 201 -9.34 11.95 1.12
CA PHE A 201 -8.69 11.30 2.28
C PHE A 201 -9.34 10.02 2.78
N GLU A 202 -10.45 9.58 2.22
CA GLU A 202 -11.14 8.36 2.67
C GLU A 202 -10.46 7.10 2.14
N LEU A 203 -9.22 6.80 2.65
CA LEU A 203 -8.52 5.57 2.29
C LEU A 203 -9.21 4.32 2.84
N GLU A 204 -9.97 4.43 3.93
CA GLU A 204 -10.73 3.33 4.49
C GLU A 204 -11.81 2.76 3.55
N SER A 205 -12.21 3.51 2.52
CA SER A 205 -13.14 3.02 1.49
C SER A 205 -12.56 1.87 0.66
N CYS A 206 -11.23 1.71 0.61
CA CYS A 206 -10.60 0.58 -0.05
C CYS A 206 -10.97 -0.77 0.57
N LEU A 207 -11.36 -0.78 1.85
CA LEU A 207 -11.75 -2.01 2.55
C LEU A 207 -13.00 -2.65 1.95
N ASP A 208 -13.84 -1.87 1.27
CA ASP A 208 -15.02 -2.38 0.56
C ASP A 208 -14.62 -3.27 -0.64
N TYR A 209 -13.42 -3.07 -1.18
CA TYR A 209 -12.88 -3.86 -2.28
C TYR A 209 -12.10 -5.11 -1.80
N LEU A 210 -11.74 -5.17 -0.51
CA LEU A 210 -10.82 -6.18 0.03
C LEU A 210 -11.50 -7.32 0.77
N ASP A 211 -12.84 -7.32 0.94
CA ASP A 211 -13.59 -8.29 1.76
C ASP A 211 -12.99 -8.52 3.17
N LEU A 212 -12.44 -7.47 3.76
CA LEU A 212 -11.80 -7.47 5.09
C LEU A 212 -12.73 -6.99 6.22
N ASN A 213 -14.05 -6.82 5.94
CA ASN A 213 -15.05 -6.34 6.90
C ASN A 213 -15.50 -7.40 7.91
#